data_3c053cf5b90d2f451311670e4b730b9d
#
_entry.id   3c053cf5b90d2f451311670e4b730b9d
#
_cell.length_a   1.000
_cell.length_b   1.000
_cell.length_c   1.000
_cell.angle_alpha   90.00
_cell.angle_beta   90.00
_cell.angle_gamma   90.00
#
_symmetry.space_group_name_H-M   'P 1'
#
loop_
_entity.id
_entity.type
_entity.pdbx_description
1 polymer ?
#
loop_
_entity_poly.entity_id
_entity_poly.type
_entity_poly.pdbx_seq_one_letter_code
_entity_poly.pdbx_strand_id
1 'polypeptide(L)' 'MIGREQVIGYYTVDGNIYCAECINNDREIMEKIEKMITAKDSDEIQYFCEGCEKEIK' A
#
# COMPACT_ATOMS: atom_id res chain seq x y z
N MET A 1 6.68 -0.87 25.24
CA MET A 1 7.08 -1.25 23.89
C MET A 1 6.20 -0.66 22.81
N ILE A 2 6.82 -0.17 21.82
CA ILE A 2 6.09 0.47 20.75
C ILE A 2 5.58 -0.56 19.78
N GLY A 3 4.29 -0.50 19.51
CA GLY A 3 3.71 -1.35 18.50
C GLY A 3 4.16 -0.92 17.12
N ARG A 4 4.44 -1.87 16.28
CA ARG A 4 4.76 -1.59 14.90
C ARG A 4 3.51 -1.58 14.09
N GLU A 5 3.35 -0.55 13.30
CA GLU A 5 2.25 -0.51 12.37
C GLU A 5 2.60 -1.37 11.17
N GLN A 6 1.71 -2.27 10.84
CA GLN A 6 1.92 -3.15 9.71
C GLN A 6 1.65 -2.41 8.41
N VAL A 7 2.62 -2.41 7.51
CA VAL A 7 2.46 -1.81 6.20
C VAL A 7 1.68 -2.78 5.32
N ILE A 8 0.56 -2.33 4.81
CA ILE A 8 -0.32 -3.17 3.98
C ILE A 8 -0.38 -2.72 2.53
N GLY A 9 0.09 -1.52 2.24
CA GLY A 9 0.07 -1.02 0.89
C GLY A 9 0.91 0.23 0.74
N TYR A 10 0.89 0.80 -0.46
CA TYR A 10 1.73 1.97 -0.77
C TYR A 10 1.04 2.90 -1.75
N TYR A 11 1.31 4.19 -1.59
CA TYR A 11 0.94 5.20 -2.58
C TYR A 11 2.13 5.41 -3.51
N THR A 12 1.84 5.60 -4.78
CA THR A 12 2.88 5.97 -5.73
C THR A 12 2.76 7.45 -6.08
N VAL A 13 3.82 7.97 -6.71
CA VAL A 13 3.85 9.38 -7.11
C VAL A 13 2.77 9.71 -8.15
N ASP A 14 2.25 8.70 -8.82
CA ASP A 14 1.21 8.87 -9.82
C ASP A 14 -0.19 8.95 -9.20
N GLY A 15 -0.28 8.81 -7.88
CA GLY A 15 -1.56 8.86 -7.19
C GLY A 15 -2.28 7.53 -7.15
N ASN A 16 -1.59 6.45 -7.50
CA ASN A 16 -2.17 5.10 -7.46
C ASN A 16 -1.85 4.43 -6.14
N ILE A 17 -2.63 3.39 -5.81
CA ILE A 17 -2.44 2.63 -4.58
C ILE A 17 -2.23 1.17 -4.95
N TYR A 18 -1.20 0.57 -4.37
CA TYR A 18 -0.87 -0.84 -4.61
C TYR A 18 -0.68 -1.57 -3.29
N CYS A 19 -1.10 -2.84 -3.26
CA CYS A 19 -0.87 -3.65 -2.08
C CYS A 19 0.59 -4.09 -2.03
N ALA A 20 1.01 -4.58 -0.86
CA ALA A 20 2.40 -4.99 -0.66
C ALA A 20 2.82 -6.08 -1.65
N GLU A 21 1.91 -7.01 -1.98
CA GLU A 21 2.24 -8.06 -2.92
C GLU A 21 2.54 -7.52 -4.31
N CYS A 22 1.72 -6.59 -4.79
CA CYS A 22 1.94 -6.00 -6.11
C CYS A 22 3.25 -5.24 -6.16
N ILE A 23 3.57 -4.55 -5.08
CA ILE A 23 4.83 -3.81 -4.98
C ILE A 23 6.02 -4.77 -5.04
N ASN A 24 5.92 -5.88 -4.31
CA ASN A 24 7.01 -6.87 -4.30
C ASN A 24 7.22 -7.54 -5.65
N ASN A 25 6.15 -7.64 -6.44
CA ASN A 25 6.22 -8.29 -7.74
C ASN A 25 6.62 -7.36 -8.88
N ASP A 26 6.61 -6.06 -8.65
CA ASP A 26 6.92 -5.09 -9.69
C ASP A 26 7.88 -4.02 -9.18
N ARG A 27 9.12 -4.10 -9.63
CA ARG A 27 10.15 -3.18 -9.20
C ARG A 27 9.91 -1.76 -9.68
N GLU A 28 9.31 -1.60 -10.84
CA GLU A 28 9.03 -0.26 -11.35
C GLU A 28 8.08 0.48 -10.45
N ILE A 29 7.07 -0.23 -9.96
CA ILE A 29 6.11 0.37 -9.04
C ILE A 29 6.80 0.68 -7.71
N MET A 30 7.68 -0.22 -7.28
CA MET A 30 8.41 -0.04 -6.03
C MET A 30 9.23 1.25 -6.04
N GLU A 31 9.81 1.59 -7.19
CA GLU A 31 10.60 2.80 -7.30
C GLU A 31 9.76 4.06 -7.29
N LYS A 32 8.47 3.93 -7.49
CA LYS A 32 7.56 5.07 -7.51
C LYS A 32 6.83 5.28 -6.20
N ILE A 33 7.17 4.52 -5.18
CA ILE A 33 6.51 4.65 -3.88
C ILE A 33 6.77 6.03 -3.30
N GLU A 34 5.68 6.70 -2.89
CA GLU A 34 5.76 7.99 -2.25
C GLU A 34 5.46 7.89 -0.76
N LYS A 35 4.49 7.04 -0.40
CA LYS A 35 4.04 6.94 0.98
C LYS A 35 3.55 5.53 1.27
N MET A 36 3.68 5.10 2.52
CA MET A 36 3.22 3.80 2.97
C MET A 36 1.82 3.89 3.55
N ILE A 37 1.06 2.81 3.40
CA ILE A 37 -0.26 2.68 4.00
C ILE A 37 -0.17 1.61 5.08
N THR A 38 -0.58 1.94 6.29
CA THR A 38 -0.55 1.00 7.39
C THR A 38 -1.93 0.44 7.69
N ALA A 39 -1.98 -0.61 8.50
CA ALA A 39 -3.24 -1.21 8.91
C ALA A 39 -4.12 -0.19 9.63
N LYS A 40 -3.50 0.74 10.34
CA LYS A 40 -4.22 1.78 11.04
C LYS A 40 -4.92 2.73 10.07
N ASP A 41 -4.26 3.03 8.96
CA ASP A 41 -4.84 3.89 7.95
C ASP A 41 -6.08 3.24 7.32
N SER A 42 -6.05 1.92 7.14
CA SER A 42 -7.17 1.23 6.53
C SER A 42 -8.40 1.14 7.43
N ASP A 43 -8.23 1.38 8.72
CA ASP A 43 -9.35 1.41 9.66
C ASP A 43 -10.24 2.63 9.41
N GLU A 44 -9.66 3.68 8.90
CA GLU A 44 -10.40 4.92 8.66
C GLU A 44 -10.85 5.06 7.22
N ILE A 45 -10.02 4.59 6.30
CA ILE A 45 -10.28 4.71 4.87
C ILE A 45 -10.12 3.35 4.20
N GLN A 46 -11.04 3.05 3.31
CA GLN A 46 -10.97 1.80 2.56
C GLN A 46 -10.10 1.99 1.32
N TYR A 47 -9.12 1.13 1.17
CA TYR A 47 -8.19 1.19 0.06
C TYR A 47 -8.33 -0.03 -0.84
N PHE A 48 -8.11 0.17 -2.13
CA PHE A 48 -8.13 -0.91 -3.11
C PHE A 48 -6.86 -0.84 -3.95
N CYS A 49 -6.30 -2.00 -4.27
CA CYS A 49 -5.10 -2.08 -5.09
C CYS A 49 -5.43 -1.87 -6.56
N GLU A 50 -4.67 -1.00 -7.21
CA GLU A 50 -4.84 -0.75 -8.63
C GLU A 50 -4.35 -1.92 -9.49
N GLY A 51 -3.46 -2.72 -8.95
CA GLY A 51 -2.90 -3.84 -9.70
C GLY A 51 -3.77 -5.08 -9.68
N CYS A 52 -4.11 -5.58 -8.51
CA CYS A 52 -4.90 -6.79 -8.38
C CYS A 52 -6.37 -6.54 -8.07
N GLU A 53 -6.74 -5.28 -7.87
CA GLU A 53 -8.11 -4.85 -7.61
C GLU A 53 -8.73 -5.44 -6.34
N LYS A 54 -7.89 -5.89 -5.42
CA LYS A 54 -8.36 -6.41 -4.14
C LYS A 54 -8.34 -5.33 -3.08
N GLU A 55 -9.21 -5.50 -2.11
CA GLU A 55 -9.22 -4.59 -0.97
C GLU A 55 -7.96 -4.76 -0.14
N ILE A 56 -7.37 -3.65 0.23
CA ILE A 56 -6.16 -3.66 1.06
C ILE A 56 -6.57 -3.59 2.53
N LYS A 57 -6.16 -4.60 3.28
CA LYS A 57 -6.47 -4.66 4.72
C LYS A 57 -5.23 -4.84 5.56
#